data_ad4cd9353d770aaf77c75790efa4aa41
#
_entry.id   ad4cd9353d770aaf77c75790efa4aa41
#
_cell.length_a   1.000
_cell.length_b   1.000
_cell.length_c   1.000
_cell.angle_alpha   90.00
_cell.angle_beta   90.00
_cell.angle_gamma   90.00
#
_symmetry.space_group_name_H-M   'P 1'
#
loop_
_entity.id
_entity.type
_entity.pdbx_description
1 polymer ?
#
loop_
_entity_poly.entity_id
_entity_poly.type
_entity_poly.pdbx_seq_one_letter_code
_entity_poly.pdbx_strand_id
1 'polypeptide(L)'
;IYLNWIENVRDWVISRQLWWGHRIPAWHCDDCGGITVDRKTPPRCVHCGSERIRQDEDVLDTWFSSALWPFSTLGWPEETDDFRRFYPTDVLVTGHDIIFFWVARMIFTALEFTGKNPFRTVLIHGLVRDAEGRKMSKSLGNGVDPMEMIEKYGADALRFMLSTGFAPGQDL
;
A
#
# COMPACT_ATOMS: atom_id res chain seq x y z
N ILE A 1 16.64 -10.54 -1.74
CA ILE A 1 15.18 -10.79 -1.91
C ILE A 1 14.57 -9.69 -2.76
N TYR A 2 14.61 -8.41 -2.35
CA TYR A 2 13.97 -7.30 -3.05
C TYR A 2 14.47 -7.12 -4.50
N LEU A 3 15.77 -7.02 -4.73
CA LEU A 3 16.34 -6.84 -6.07
C LEU A 3 15.97 -7.97 -7.02
N ASN A 4 16.11 -9.22 -6.57
CA ASN A 4 15.74 -10.38 -7.37
C ASN A 4 14.24 -10.38 -7.75
N TRP A 5 13.38 -9.84 -6.88
CA TRP A 5 11.95 -9.71 -7.21
C TRP A 5 11.71 -8.60 -8.23
N ILE A 6 12.36 -7.44 -8.09
CA ILE A 6 12.24 -6.32 -9.03
C ILE A 6 12.76 -6.70 -10.43
N GLU A 7 13.88 -7.44 -10.52
CA GLU A 7 14.43 -7.91 -11.79
C GLU A 7 13.50 -8.87 -12.54
N ASN A 8 12.61 -9.56 -11.81
CA ASN A 8 11.65 -10.53 -12.35
C ASN A 8 10.20 -10.08 -12.17
N VAL A 9 9.96 -8.79 -11.91
CA VAL A 9 8.61 -8.26 -11.67
C VAL A 9 7.72 -8.44 -12.90
N ARG A 10 6.47 -8.82 -12.66
CA ARG A 10 5.44 -8.93 -13.69
C ARG A 10 4.51 -7.71 -13.64
N ASP A 11 3.78 -7.51 -14.73
CA ASP A 11 2.77 -6.47 -14.82
C ASP A 11 1.78 -6.54 -13.66
N TRP A 12 1.48 -5.39 -13.11
CA TRP A 12 0.50 -5.25 -12.04
C TRP A 12 -0.76 -4.61 -12.59
N VAL A 13 -1.83 -5.40 -12.67
CA VAL A 13 -3.15 -4.88 -13.00
C VAL A 13 -3.66 -4.10 -11.79
N ILE A 14 -3.89 -2.81 -11.97
CA ILE A 14 -4.30 -1.89 -10.90
C ILE A 14 -5.81 -1.75 -10.75
N SER A 15 -6.61 -2.31 -11.66
CA SER A 15 -8.06 -2.29 -11.62
C SER A 15 -8.63 -3.45 -10.78
N ARG A 16 -9.72 -3.17 -10.05
CA ARG A 16 -10.47 -4.16 -9.27
C ARG A 16 -11.96 -3.98 -9.52
N GLN A 17 -12.67 -5.10 -9.70
CA GLN A 17 -14.10 -5.18 -9.90
C GLN A 17 -14.81 -5.20 -8.55
N LEU A 18 -14.72 -4.09 -7.83
CA LEU A 18 -15.32 -3.91 -6.51
C LEU A 18 -16.33 -2.78 -6.56
N TRP A 19 -17.39 -2.90 -5.80
CA TRP A 19 -18.40 -1.85 -5.69
C TRP A 19 -17.92 -0.64 -4.89
N TRP A 20 -17.03 -0.85 -3.91
CA TRP A 20 -16.49 0.20 -3.05
C TRP A 20 -14.98 0.39 -3.30
N GLY A 21 -14.56 1.63 -3.52
CA GLY A 21 -13.15 1.97 -3.70
C GLY A 21 -12.95 3.30 -4.42
N HIS A 22 -11.71 3.62 -4.74
CA HIS A 22 -11.36 4.79 -5.56
C HIS A 22 -11.59 4.47 -7.03
N ARG A 23 -12.64 5.02 -7.61
CA ARG A 23 -12.94 4.81 -9.02
C ARG A 23 -11.80 5.31 -9.91
N ILE A 24 -11.43 4.53 -10.91
CA ILE A 24 -10.34 4.85 -11.82
C ILE A 24 -10.67 6.15 -12.58
N PRO A 25 -9.82 7.19 -12.53
CA PRO A 25 -10.06 8.48 -13.17
C PRO A 25 -9.69 8.45 -14.66
N ALA A 26 -10.21 7.46 -15.39
CA ALA A 26 -9.99 7.24 -16.80
C ALA A 26 -11.32 7.14 -17.55
N TRP A 27 -11.39 7.71 -18.75
CA TRP A 27 -12.56 7.71 -19.61
C TRP A 27 -12.22 7.09 -20.95
N HIS A 28 -12.94 6.06 -21.32
CA HIS A 28 -12.82 5.36 -22.59
C HIS A 28 -13.67 6.06 -23.65
N CYS A 29 -13.09 6.31 -24.79
CA CYS A 29 -13.80 6.91 -25.93
C CYS A 29 -14.40 5.82 -26.81
N ASP A 30 -15.71 5.87 -27.06
CA ASP A 30 -16.40 4.89 -27.89
C ASP A 30 -16.13 5.10 -29.40
N ASP A 31 -15.62 6.27 -29.80
CA ASP A 31 -15.34 6.58 -31.21
C ASP A 31 -13.94 6.20 -31.65
N CYS A 32 -12.92 6.43 -30.85
CA CYS A 32 -11.53 6.15 -31.24
C CYS A 32 -10.82 5.11 -30.38
N GLY A 33 -11.48 4.60 -29.33
CA GLY A 33 -10.87 3.65 -28.36
C GLY A 33 -9.78 4.28 -27.48
N GLY A 34 -9.52 5.57 -27.59
CA GLY A 34 -8.53 6.28 -26.77
C GLY A 34 -8.98 6.44 -25.33
N ILE A 35 -8.02 6.57 -24.43
CA ILE A 35 -8.26 6.77 -23.00
C ILE A 35 -7.86 8.19 -22.60
N THR A 36 -8.78 8.90 -21.95
CA THR A 36 -8.52 10.22 -21.34
C THR A 36 -8.43 10.06 -19.83
N VAL A 37 -7.35 10.54 -19.23
CA VAL A 37 -7.16 10.54 -17.77
C VAL A 37 -7.25 11.97 -17.26
N ASP A 38 -8.12 12.21 -16.27
CA ASP A 38 -8.31 13.55 -15.71
C ASP A 38 -8.74 13.43 -14.23
N ARG A 39 -8.55 14.52 -13.47
CA ARG A 39 -9.05 14.66 -12.07
C ARG A 39 -10.55 14.91 -12.00
N LYS A 40 -11.12 15.43 -13.07
CA LYS A 40 -12.56 15.74 -13.20
C LYS A 40 -13.08 15.08 -14.48
N THR A 41 -14.38 14.88 -14.56
CA THR A 41 -15.01 14.39 -15.78
C THR A 41 -14.66 15.31 -16.95
N PRO A 42 -13.89 14.83 -17.94
CA PRO A 42 -13.53 15.63 -19.10
C PRO A 42 -14.77 15.88 -19.98
N PRO A 43 -14.86 17.03 -20.65
CA PRO A 43 -16.00 17.28 -21.55
C PRO A 43 -15.95 16.47 -22.83
N ARG A 44 -14.77 16.01 -23.24
CA ARG A 44 -14.54 15.26 -24.48
C ARG A 44 -13.23 14.49 -24.48
N CYS A 45 -13.11 13.55 -25.38
CA CYS A 45 -11.90 12.76 -25.61
C CYS A 45 -10.73 13.67 -26.05
N VAL A 46 -9.56 13.52 -25.40
CA VAL A 46 -8.35 14.28 -25.75
C VAL A 46 -7.74 13.88 -27.10
N HIS A 47 -8.07 12.70 -27.61
CA HIS A 47 -7.51 12.17 -28.86
C HIS A 47 -8.30 12.58 -30.10
N CYS A 48 -9.64 12.55 -30.05
CA CYS A 48 -10.48 12.78 -31.21
C CYS A 48 -11.56 13.87 -31.01
N GLY A 49 -11.67 14.44 -29.81
CA GLY A 49 -12.66 15.47 -29.51
C GLY A 49 -14.09 14.98 -29.32
N SER A 50 -14.35 13.68 -29.38
CA SER A 50 -15.68 13.12 -29.20
C SER A 50 -16.20 13.33 -27.76
N GLU A 51 -17.50 13.57 -27.64
CA GLU A 51 -18.21 13.62 -26.37
C GLU A 51 -18.68 12.23 -25.89
N ARG A 52 -18.57 11.20 -26.74
CA ARG A 52 -18.95 9.83 -26.42
C ARG A 52 -17.83 9.15 -25.61
N ILE A 53 -17.73 9.54 -24.35
CA ILE A 53 -16.77 9.00 -23.41
C ILE A 53 -17.50 8.43 -22.20
N ARG A 54 -17.01 7.33 -21.65
CA ARG A 54 -17.52 6.71 -20.42
C ARG A 54 -16.39 6.47 -19.45
N GLN A 55 -16.62 6.78 -18.18
CA GLN A 55 -15.65 6.52 -17.13
C GLN A 55 -15.50 5.02 -16.91
N ASP A 56 -14.27 4.58 -16.62
CA ASP A 56 -13.99 3.23 -16.19
C ASP A 56 -14.84 2.86 -14.97
N GLU A 57 -15.42 1.65 -14.96
CA GLU A 57 -16.31 1.19 -13.88
C GLU A 57 -15.53 0.59 -12.71
N ASP A 58 -14.29 0.20 -12.93
CA ASP A 58 -13.43 -0.42 -11.93
C ASP A 58 -12.90 0.61 -10.92
N VAL A 59 -12.44 0.10 -9.80
CA VAL A 59 -11.75 0.88 -8.77
C VAL A 59 -10.27 0.52 -8.72
N LEU A 60 -9.45 1.42 -8.18
CA LEU A 60 -8.03 1.17 -8.00
C LEU A 60 -7.78 0.11 -6.91
N ASP A 61 -6.79 -0.73 -7.15
CA ASP A 61 -6.25 -1.64 -6.14
C ASP A 61 -5.85 -0.87 -4.87
N THR A 62 -6.18 -1.42 -3.71
CA THR A 62 -5.80 -0.85 -2.40
C THR A 62 -4.30 -0.53 -2.32
N TRP A 63 -3.47 -1.38 -2.91
CA TRP A 63 -2.02 -1.19 -2.90
C TRP A 63 -1.55 0.00 -3.74
N PHE A 64 -2.38 0.52 -4.64
CA PHE A 64 -2.07 1.72 -5.41
C PHE A 64 -2.00 2.96 -4.50
N SER A 65 -3.05 3.24 -3.75
CA SER A 65 -3.05 4.35 -2.79
C SER A 65 -2.08 4.12 -1.62
N SER A 66 -1.95 2.86 -1.14
CA SER A 66 -1.00 2.49 -0.10
C SER A 66 0.46 2.76 -0.50
N ALA A 67 0.78 2.65 -1.79
CA ALA A 67 2.11 2.95 -2.30
C ALA A 67 2.46 4.44 -2.25
N LEU A 68 1.47 5.32 -2.22
CA LEU A 68 1.66 6.77 -2.15
C LEU A 68 1.90 7.28 -0.73
N TRP A 69 1.66 6.44 0.27
CA TRP A 69 1.66 6.82 1.70
C TRP A 69 2.89 7.62 2.15
N PRO A 70 4.14 7.27 1.79
CA PRO A 70 5.33 7.95 2.32
C PRO A 70 5.41 9.44 2.02
N PHE A 71 4.76 9.90 0.96
CA PHE A 71 4.81 11.28 0.50
C PHE A 71 3.43 11.94 0.44
N SER A 72 2.36 11.22 0.13
CA SER A 72 1.02 11.80 0.04
C SER A 72 0.49 12.28 1.40
N THR A 73 0.81 11.57 2.50
CA THR A 73 0.41 11.97 3.86
C THR A 73 1.12 13.23 4.36
N LEU A 74 2.24 13.58 3.72
CA LEU A 74 3.00 14.78 4.01
C LEU A 74 2.60 15.98 3.13
N GLY A 75 1.56 15.79 2.31
CA GLY A 75 0.95 16.84 1.49
C GLY A 75 1.39 16.87 0.03
N TRP A 76 2.24 15.94 -0.43
CA TRP A 76 2.59 15.86 -1.86
C TRP A 76 1.30 15.80 -2.72
N PRO A 77 1.21 16.48 -3.87
CA PRO A 77 2.28 17.12 -4.64
C PRO A 77 2.70 18.53 -4.19
N GLU A 78 2.11 19.04 -3.12
CA GLU A 78 2.48 20.36 -2.59
C GLU A 78 3.81 20.27 -1.82
N GLU A 79 4.66 21.31 -1.96
CA GLU A 79 5.90 21.45 -1.21
C GLU A 79 5.63 21.98 0.21
N THR A 80 4.97 21.16 1.03
CA THR A 80 4.65 21.51 2.42
C THR A 80 5.90 21.52 3.32
N ASP A 81 5.80 22.14 4.50
CA ASP A 81 6.87 22.10 5.50
C ASP A 81 7.11 20.69 6.02
N ASP A 82 6.03 19.91 6.20
CA ASP A 82 6.12 18.51 6.60
C ASP A 82 6.80 17.65 5.54
N PHE A 83 6.46 17.84 4.27
CA PHE A 83 7.11 17.13 3.18
C PHE A 83 8.61 17.45 3.11
N ARG A 84 8.99 18.72 3.19
CA ARG A 84 10.41 19.14 3.20
C ARG A 84 11.19 18.60 4.39
N ARG A 85 10.55 18.50 5.57
CA ARG A 85 11.20 18.10 6.81
C ARG A 85 11.30 16.59 6.99
N PHE A 86 10.24 15.84 6.65
CA PHE A 86 10.10 14.43 7.01
C PHE A 86 10.26 13.45 5.84
N TYR A 87 10.34 13.96 4.61
CA TYR A 87 10.56 13.11 3.45
C TYR A 87 11.97 13.32 2.85
N PRO A 88 12.73 12.25 2.57
CA PRO A 88 12.50 10.83 2.90
C PRO A 88 12.55 10.54 4.40
N THR A 89 11.83 9.50 4.85
CA THR A 89 11.89 9.04 6.24
C THR A 89 13.13 8.19 6.50
N ASP A 90 13.47 7.97 7.79
CA ASP A 90 14.66 7.18 8.14
C ASP A 90 14.36 5.69 8.17
N VAL A 91 13.29 5.26 8.83
CA VAL A 91 12.98 3.84 9.05
C VAL A 91 11.52 3.55 8.76
N LEU A 92 11.29 2.54 7.91
CA LEU A 92 9.98 1.87 7.77
C LEU A 92 10.01 0.57 8.56
N VAL A 93 8.98 0.33 9.37
CA VAL A 93 8.81 -0.93 10.11
C VAL A 93 7.61 -1.67 9.52
N THR A 94 7.81 -2.93 9.11
CA THR A 94 6.75 -3.73 8.48
C THR A 94 6.99 -5.23 8.62
N GLY A 95 5.94 -6.02 8.39
CA GLY A 95 6.05 -7.47 8.31
C GLY A 95 6.66 -7.95 6.98
N HIS A 96 7.26 -9.14 7.01
CA HIS A 96 7.87 -9.73 5.81
C HIS A 96 6.84 -10.08 4.71
N ASP A 97 5.58 -10.27 5.07
CA ASP A 97 4.52 -10.74 4.17
C ASP A 97 4.04 -9.68 3.17
N ILE A 98 4.33 -8.40 3.42
CA ILE A 98 3.94 -7.29 2.54
C ILE A 98 5.13 -6.54 1.91
N ILE A 99 6.32 -7.14 1.91
CA ILE A 99 7.49 -6.54 1.25
C ILE A 99 7.18 -6.22 -0.22
N PHE A 100 6.59 -7.15 -0.96
CA PHE A 100 6.31 -6.96 -2.38
C PHE A 100 5.03 -6.17 -2.64
N PHE A 101 4.03 -6.33 -1.78
CA PHE A 101 2.77 -5.63 -1.93
C PHE A 101 2.85 -4.17 -1.54
N TRP A 102 3.65 -3.83 -0.54
CA TRP A 102 3.71 -2.48 0.01
C TRP A 102 5.08 -1.83 -0.13
N VAL A 103 6.13 -2.43 0.41
CA VAL A 103 7.47 -1.82 0.42
C VAL A 103 7.98 -1.57 -1.00
N ALA A 104 7.96 -2.58 -1.86
CA ALA A 104 8.41 -2.46 -3.24
C ALA A 104 7.62 -1.39 -4.00
N ARG A 105 6.28 -1.37 -3.82
CA ARG A 105 5.41 -0.39 -4.47
C ARG A 105 5.67 1.03 -3.97
N MET A 106 5.88 1.23 -2.69
CA MET A 106 6.29 2.54 -2.17
C MET A 106 7.62 3.01 -2.78
N ILE A 107 8.58 2.11 -2.94
CA ILE A 107 9.90 2.48 -3.49
C ILE A 107 9.77 2.94 -4.94
N PHE A 108 9.17 2.15 -5.82
CA PHE A 108 9.13 2.53 -7.23
C PHE A 108 8.21 3.70 -7.51
N THR A 109 7.08 3.84 -6.81
CA THR A 109 6.21 5.03 -6.96
C THR A 109 6.88 6.28 -6.42
N ALA A 110 7.60 6.19 -5.31
CA ALA A 110 8.36 7.31 -4.78
C ALA A 110 9.48 7.76 -5.72
N LEU A 111 10.22 6.83 -6.30
CA LEU A 111 11.24 7.13 -7.29
C LEU A 111 10.65 7.81 -8.53
N GLU A 112 9.53 7.32 -9.03
CA GLU A 112 8.84 7.90 -10.19
C GLU A 112 8.33 9.33 -9.92
N PHE A 113 7.67 9.54 -8.78
CA PHE A 113 6.99 10.81 -8.50
C PHE A 113 7.85 11.86 -7.82
N THR A 114 8.84 11.46 -7.03
CA THR A 114 9.67 12.39 -6.25
C THR A 114 11.15 12.34 -6.60
N GLY A 115 11.59 11.34 -7.37
CA GLY A 115 13.00 11.12 -7.68
C GLY A 115 13.85 10.64 -6.50
N LYS A 116 13.25 10.31 -5.36
CA LYS A 116 13.96 9.95 -4.12
C LYS A 116 13.42 8.65 -3.52
N ASN A 117 14.32 7.86 -2.91
CA ASN A 117 13.88 6.72 -2.09
C ASN A 117 13.05 7.22 -0.90
N PRO A 118 11.93 6.55 -0.58
CA PRO A 118 11.02 7.04 0.47
C PRO A 118 11.55 6.84 1.89
N PHE A 119 12.49 5.92 2.10
CA PHE A 119 13.09 5.60 3.41
C PHE A 119 14.49 5.01 3.23
N ARG A 120 15.32 5.13 4.28
CA ARG A 120 16.71 4.63 4.26
C ARG A 120 16.81 3.18 4.68
N THR A 121 15.99 2.77 5.65
CA THR A 121 16.05 1.44 6.25
C THR A 121 14.65 0.84 6.32
N VAL A 122 14.54 -0.46 6.05
CA VAL A 122 13.33 -1.24 6.28
C VAL A 122 13.61 -2.26 7.38
N LEU A 123 12.98 -2.09 8.52
CA LEU A 123 13.02 -3.06 9.62
C LEU A 123 11.90 -4.07 9.43
N ILE A 124 12.27 -5.31 9.17
CA ILE A 124 11.33 -6.40 8.95
C ILE A 124 11.12 -7.17 10.25
N HIS A 125 9.90 -7.14 10.77
CA HIS A 125 9.51 -7.94 11.93
C HIS A 125 8.80 -9.24 11.51
N GLY A 126 8.78 -10.21 12.41
CA GLY A 126 7.99 -11.43 12.27
C GLY A 126 6.50 -11.19 12.52
N LEU A 127 5.69 -12.20 12.27
CA LEU A 127 4.24 -12.17 12.48
C LEU A 127 3.88 -13.02 13.70
N VAL A 128 2.83 -12.61 14.41
CA VAL A 128 2.21 -13.45 15.43
C VAL A 128 1.35 -14.50 14.73
N ARG A 129 1.56 -15.76 15.10
CA ARG A 129 0.82 -16.89 14.57
C ARG A 129 -0.10 -17.50 15.63
N ASP A 130 -1.06 -18.29 15.21
CA ASP A 130 -1.88 -19.07 16.13
C ASP A 130 -1.11 -20.29 16.69
N ALA A 131 -1.73 -21.03 17.61
CA ALA A 131 -1.12 -22.20 18.26
C ALA A 131 -0.73 -23.32 17.27
N GLU A 132 -1.32 -23.35 16.09
CA GLU A 132 -1.01 -24.29 15.00
C GLU A 132 0.04 -23.73 14.02
N GLY A 133 0.59 -22.54 14.29
CA GLY A 133 1.59 -21.89 13.45
C GLY A 133 1.02 -21.23 12.19
N ARG A 134 -0.31 -21.06 12.08
CA ARG A 134 -0.94 -20.44 10.90
C ARG A 134 -0.98 -18.92 11.07
N LYS A 135 -0.87 -18.20 9.95
CA LYS A 135 -1.06 -16.74 9.94
C LYS A 135 -2.48 -16.40 10.42
N MET A 136 -2.57 -15.48 11.38
CA MET A 136 -3.86 -14.97 11.83
C MET A 136 -4.57 -14.20 10.72
N SER A 137 -5.87 -14.45 10.53
CA SER A 137 -6.70 -13.73 9.58
C SER A 137 -8.13 -13.62 10.06
N LYS A 138 -8.82 -12.56 9.63
CA LYS A 138 -10.24 -12.35 9.95
C LYS A 138 -11.13 -13.48 9.42
N SER A 139 -10.79 -14.01 8.23
CA SER A 139 -11.57 -15.08 7.58
C SER A 139 -11.44 -16.42 8.31
N LEU A 140 -10.32 -16.70 8.97
CA LEU A 140 -10.11 -17.91 9.76
C LEU A 140 -10.62 -17.77 11.20
N GLY A 141 -10.88 -16.56 11.66
CA GLY A 141 -11.33 -16.32 13.04
C GLY A 141 -10.31 -16.75 14.11
N ASN A 142 -9.02 -16.89 13.73
CA ASN A 142 -7.95 -17.38 14.59
C ASN A 142 -7.10 -16.26 15.21
N GLY A 143 -7.62 -15.04 15.20
CA GLY A 143 -6.97 -13.90 15.85
C GLY A 143 -7.09 -13.99 17.37
N VAL A 144 -6.02 -13.66 18.09
CA VAL A 144 -6.03 -13.50 19.53
C VAL A 144 -6.39 -12.05 19.85
N ASP A 145 -7.44 -11.83 20.65
CA ASP A 145 -7.80 -10.49 21.09
C ASP A 145 -6.79 -10.02 22.16
N PRO A 146 -6.06 -8.93 21.91
CA PRO A 146 -5.12 -8.38 22.89
C PRO A 146 -5.81 -7.94 24.17
N MET A 147 -7.09 -7.56 24.16
CA MET A 147 -7.81 -7.17 25.36
C MET A 147 -8.04 -8.36 26.30
N GLU A 148 -8.40 -9.53 25.76
CA GLU A 148 -8.50 -10.76 26.57
C GLU A 148 -7.15 -11.13 27.20
N MET A 149 -6.06 -10.94 26.49
CA MET A 149 -4.71 -11.18 27.02
C MET A 149 -4.35 -10.18 28.13
N ILE A 150 -4.73 -8.92 27.96
CA ILE A 150 -4.51 -7.88 28.98
C ILE A 150 -5.33 -8.17 30.25
N GLU A 151 -6.58 -8.56 30.12
CA GLU A 151 -7.43 -8.92 31.25
C GLU A 151 -6.87 -10.12 32.02
N LYS A 152 -6.34 -11.10 31.30
CA LYS A 152 -5.83 -12.33 31.91
C LYS A 152 -4.43 -12.21 32.50
N TYR A 153 -3.53 -11.50 31.84
CA TYR A 153 -2.10 -11.49 32.17
C TYR A 153 -1.55 -10.11 32.53
N GLY A 154 -2.30 -9.06 32.28
CA GLY A 154 -1.87 -7.67 32.45
C GLY A 154 -1.20 -7.10 31.19
N ALA A 155 -1.33 -5.79 31.01
CA ALA A 155 -0.79 -5.07 29.85
C ALA A 155 0.75 -5.16 29.77
N ASP A 156 1.43 -5.10 30.92
CA ASP A 156 2.90 -5.14 30.98
C ASP A 156 3.44 -6.49 30.51
N ALA A 157 2.78 -7.60 30.89
CA ALA A 157 3.17 -8.93 30.46
C ALA A 157 3.04 -9.08 28.94
N LEU A 158 1.93 -8.62 28.34
CA LEU A 158 1.73 -8.65 26.90
C LEU A 158 2.77 -7.78 26.18
N ARG A 159 3.01 -6.56 26.64
CA ARG A 159 4.01 -5.65 26.05
C ARG A 159 5.42 -6.21 26.14
N PHE A 160 5.79 -6.77 27.29
CA PHE A 160 7.10 -7.39 27.47
C PHE A 160 7.29 -8.58 26.52
N MET A 161 6.31 -9.46 26.42
CA MET A 161 6.34 -10.60 25.49
C MET A 161 6.52 -10.16 24.04
N LEU A 162 5.74 -9.18 23.58
CA LEU A 162 5.85 -8.64 22.22
C LEU A 162 7.18 -7.93 21.96
N SER A 163 7.79 -7.35 22.99
CA SER A 163 9.08 -6.64 22.85
C SER A 163 10.29 -7.58 22.86
N THR A 164 10.18 -8.76 23.46
CA THR A 164 11.29 -9.69 23.66
C THR A 164 11.14 -10.99 22.88
N GLY A 165 9.92 -11.34 22.48
CA GLY A 165 9.61 -12.62 21.83
C GLY A 165 9.98 -12.67 20.35
N PHE A 166 10.31 -11.55 19.72
CA PHE A 166 10.63 -11.51 18.29
C PHE A 166 12.14 -11.39 18.06
N ALA A 167 12.72 -12.37 17.40
CA ALA A 167 13.99 -12.17 16.70
C ALA A 167 13.70 -11.55 15.32
N PRO A 168 14.57 -10.68 14.78
CA PRO A 168 14.38 -10.12 13.46
C PRO A 168 14.16 -11.21 12.40
N GLY A 169 13.05 -11.12 11.66
CA GLY A 169 12.70 -12.04 10.60
C GLY A 169 12.15 -13.41 11.05
N GLN A 170 11.87 -13.60 12.33
CA GLN A 170 11.21 -14.80 12.85
C GLN A 170 9.79 -14.51 13.32
N ASP A 171 8.88 -15.42 13.04
CA ASP A 171 7.51 -15.38 13.52
C ASP A 171 7.42 -15.86 14.99
N LEU A 172 6.40 -15.41 15.72
CA LEU A 172 6.11 -15.77 17.09
C LEU A 172 4.92 -16.72 17.16
#